data_de897fdf0282d00998f6972a405f35b0
#
_entry.id   de897fdf0282d00998f6972a405f35b0
#
_cell.length_a   1.000
_cell.length_b   1.000
_cell.length_c   1.000
_cell.angle_alpha   90.00
_cell.angle_beta   90.00
_cell.angle_gamma   90.00
#
_symmetry.space_group_name_H-M   'P 1'
#
loop_
_entity.id
_entity.type
_entity.pdbx_description
1 polymer ?
#
loop_
_entity_poly.entity_id
_entity_poly.type
_entity_poly.pdbx_seq_one_letter_code
_entity_poly.pdbx_strand_id
1 'polypeptide(L)'
;MEEFDTEYITYRMEGSICLGIQKDGELIAGVNSCVTCFKILYIETLFVREEYRRTGLGKQLITELEKRAKEMGVNLIRVDTFDWQGKDFYLAMGYELAGQYTCEEDGYSEYFFIKRI
;
A
#
# COMPACT_ATOMS: atom_id res chain seq x y z
N MET A 1 10.79 -26.97 -35.37
CA MET A 1 10.19 -26.27 -34.21
C MET A 1 10.77 -26.84 -32.92
N GLU A 2 11.29 -25.98 -32.09
CA GLU A 2 11.78 -26.42 -30.80
C GLU A 2 10.62 -26.65 -29.84
N GLU A 3 10.68 -27.75 -29.11
CA GLU A 3 9.77 -28.00 -28.03
C GLU A 3 10.47 -27.64 -26.73
N PHE A 4 9.76 -26.95 -25.86
CA PHE A 4 10.29 -26.60 -24.55
C PHE A 4 9.75 -27.59 -23.52
N ASP A 5 10.64 -28.13 -22.68
CA ASP A 5 10.21 -28.83 -21.48
C ASP A 5 9.62 -27.79 -20.54
N THR A 6 8.30 -27.72 -20.52
CA THR A 6 7.63 -26.71 -19.72
C THR A 6 7.60 -27.11 -18.26
N GLU A 7 8.27 -26.30 -17.46
CA GLU A 7 8.25 -26.45 -16.01
C GLU A 7 7.66 -25.16 -15.42
N TYR A 8 6.59 -25.32 -14.64
CA TYR A 8 5.95 -24.18 -14.00
C TYR A 8 6.57 -23.96 -12.62
N ILE A 9 7.06 -22.77 -12.41
CA ILE A 9 7.64 -22.38 -11.14
C ILE A 9 6.85 -21.23 -10.54
N THR A 10 6.88 -21.14 -9.21
CA THR A 10 6.36 -19.98 -8.50
C THR A 10 7.50 -18.96 -8.33
N TYR A 11 7.37 -17.83 -8.96
CA TYR A 11 8.44 -16.82 -8.99
C TYR A 11 8.09 -15.54 -8.25
N ARG A 12 6.98 -15.51 -7.54
CA ARG A 12 6.61 -14.34 -6.75
C ARG A 12 6.59 -14.70 -5.27
N MET A 13 6.82 -13.69 -4.45
CA MET A 13 6.65 -13.80 -3.01
C MET A 13 5.18 -13.91 -2.68
N GLU A 14 4.88 -14.62 -1.59
CA GLU A 14 3.53 -14.68 -1.04
C GLU A 14 3.53 -14.02 0.32
N GLY A 15 2.40 -13.49 0.70
CA GLY A 15 2.21 -12.93 2.01
C GLY A 15 1.37 -11.69 2.03
N SER A 16 1.04 -11.30 3.22
CA SER A 16 0.31 -10.07 3.51
C SER A 16 0.86 -9.47 4.80
N ILE A 17 0.71 -8.17 4.93
CA ILE A 17 1.00 -7.47 6.16
C ILE A 17 -0.26 -6.71 6.54
N CYS A 18 -0.88 -7.12 7.65
CA CYS A 18 -2.07 -6.48 8.17
C CYS A 18 -1.77 -6.03 9.58
N LEU A 19 -1.74 -4.72 9.80
CA LEU A 19 -1.41 -4.12 11.07
C LEU A 19 -2.60 -3.33 11.60
N GLY A 20 -2.85 -3.43 12.88
CA GLY A 20 -3.92 -2.69 13.53
C GLY A 20 -3.43 -2.02 14.79
N ILE A 21 -4.05 -0.91 15.15
CA ILE A 21 -3.84 -0.22 16.41
C ILE A 21 -5.15 -0.27 17.18
N GLN A 22 -5.07 -0.77 18.41
CA GLN A 22 -6.23 -0.89 19.28
C GLN A 22 -6.12 0.06 20.46
N LYS A 23 -7.26 0.52 20.92
CA LYS A 23 -7.40 1.28 22.16
C LYS A 23 -8.65 0.81 22.88
N ASP A 24 -8.48 0.40 24.14
CA ASP A 24 -9.58 -0.12 24.97
C ASP A 24 -10.34 -1.27 24.30
N GLY A 25 -9.60 -2.13 23.60
CA GLY A 25 -10.16 -3.29 22.91
C GLY A 25 -10.78 -3.00 21.55
N GLU A 26 -10.79 -1.76 21.11
CA GLU A 26 -11.34 -1.36 19.81
C GLU A 26 -10.26 -1.05 18.78
N LEU A 27 -10.48 -1.50 17.56
CA LEU A 27 -9.60 -1.19 16.44
C LEU A 27 -9.84 0.24 15.98
N ILE A 28 -8.85 1.11 16.15
CA ILE A 28 -8.95 2.54 15.82
C ILE A 28 -8.25 2.93 14.55
N ALA A 29 -7.31 2.11 14.07
CA ALA A 29 -6.59 2.35 12.82
C ALA A 29 -6.06 1.03 12.30
N GLY A 30 -5.85 0.94 10.99
CA GLY A 30 -5.33 -0.29 10.40
C GLY A 30 -4.85 -0.09 8.98
N VAL A 31 -3.96 -0.99 8.56
CA VAL A 31 -3.49 -1.07 7.19
C VAL A 31 -3.49 -2.52 6.75
N ASN A 32 -4.04 -2.76 5.56
CA ASN A 32 -4.03 -4.07 4.90
C ASN A 32 -3.20 -3.97 3.63
N SER A 33 -2.35 -4.95 3.43
CA SER A 33 -1.51 -5.00 2.25
C SER A 33 -1.24 -6.44 1.83
N CYS A 34 -0.85 -6.63 0.58
CA CYS A 34 -0.48 -7.94 0.06
C CYS A 34 0.72 -7.83 -0.88
N VAL A 35 1.51 -8.88 -0.91
CA VAL A 35 2.55 -9.03 -1.92
C VAL A 35 1.87 -9.45 -3.21
N THR A 36 2.07 -8.70 -4.28
CA THR A 36 1.41 -8.94 -5.58
C THR A 36 2.27 -9.82 -6.47
N CYS A 37 3.30 -9.25 -7.10
CA CYS A 37 4.21 -9.99 -7.95
C CYS A 37 5.62 -9.46 -7.75
N PHE A 38 6.60 -10.30 -8.04
CA PHE A 38 8.01 -9.99 -7.80
C PHE A 38 8.22 -9.58 -6.33
N LYS A 39 8.78 -8.42 -6.07
CA LYS A 39 9.04 -7.90 -4.73
C LYS A 39 8.23 -6.64 -4.46
N ILE A 40 6.97 -6.65 -4.90
CA ILE A 40 6.06 -5.51 -4.82
C ILE A 40 5.00 -5.77 -3.77
N LEU A 41 4.86 -4.84 -2.83
CA LEU A 41 3.76 -4.83 -1.86
C LEU A 41 2.74 -3.80 -2.29
N TYR A 42 1.47 -4.20 -2.30
CA TYR A 42 0.35 -3.32 -2.60
C TYR A 42 -0.43 -3.01 -1.33
N ILE A 43 -0.54 -1.73 -1.00
CA ILE A 43 -1.39 -1.28 0.11
C ILE A 43 -2.83 -1.25 -0.39
N GLU A 44 -3.67 -2.12 0.18
CA GLU A 44 -5.07 -2.22 -0.20
C GLU A 44 -5.94 -1.21 0.53
N THR A 45 -5.71 -1.06 1.83
CA THR A 45 -6.54 -0.21 2.68
C THR A 45 -5.70 0.38 3.79
N LEU A 46 -5.86 1.66 4.01
CA LEU A 46 -5.36 2.35 5.20
C LEU A 46 -6.52 3.14 5.77
N PHE A 47 -6.82 2.94 7.05
CA PHE A 47 -7.88 3.69 7.70
C PHE A 47 -7.46 4.16 9.09
N VAL A 48 -7.99 5.30 9.49
CA VAL A 48 -7.89 5.83 10.85
C VAL A 48 -9.29 6.33 11.21
N ARG A 49 -9.82 5.92 12.35
CA ARG A 49 -11.12 6.40 12.81
C ARG A 49 -11.10 7.92 12.93
N GLU A 50 -12.20 8.56 12.61
CA GLU A 50 -12.29 10.01 12.50
C GLU A 50 -11.80 10.72 13.77
N GLU A 51 -12.17 10.22 14.94
CA GLU A 51 -11.78 10.80 16.24
C GLU A 51 -10.28 10.76 16.49
N TYR A 52 -9.55 9.90 15.79
CA TYR A 52 -8.10 9.71 15.97
C TYR A 52 -7.28 10.24 14.80
N ARG A 53 -7.91 10.88 13.83
CA ARG A 53 -7.20 11.46 12.69
C ARG A 53 -6.36 12.64 13.15
N ARG A 54 -5.28 12.92 12.39
CA ARG A 54 -4.30 13.98 12.69
C ARG A 54 -3.51 13.74 13.98
N THR A 55 -3.46 12.48 14.44
CA THR A 55 -2.68 12.09 15.61
C THR A 55 -1.39 11.35 15.25
N GLY A 56 -1.13 11.15 13.97
CA GLY A 56 0.07 10.45 13.49
C GLY A 56 -0.08 8.94 13.39
N LEU A 57 -1.28 8.37 13.58
CA LEU A 57 -1.48 6.92 13.50
C LEU A 57 -1.25 6.37 12.11
N GLY A 58 -1.68 7.08 11.06
CA GLY A 58 -1.43 6.67 9.68
C GLY A 58 0.06 6.59 9.37
N LYS A 59 0.79 7.61 9.78
CA LYS A 59 2.26 7.65 9.62
C LYS A 59 2.92 6.49 10.37
N GLN A 60 2.48 6.21 11.58
CA GLN A 60 3.00 5.13 12.41
C GLN A 60 2.78 3.77 11.73
N LEU A 61 1.57 3.55 11.20
CA LEU A 61 1.22 2.31 10.50
C LEU A 61 2.06 2.11 9.24
N ILE A 62 2.19 3.13 8.42
CA ILE A 62 2.96 3.03 7.17
C ILE A 62 4.44 2.85 7.45
N THR A 63 4.98 3.52 8.45
CA THR A 63 6.39 3.36 8.86
C THR A 63 6.68 1.92 9.29
N GLU A 64 5.81 1.33 10.09
CA GLU A 64 5.96 -0.07 10.53
C GLU A 64 5.75 -1.03 9.36
N LEU A 65 4.79 -0.75 8.49
CA LEU A 65 4.55 -1.54 7.28
C LEU A 65 5.81 -1.59 6.40
N GLU A 66 6.41 -0.45 6.14
CA GLU A 66 7.63 -0.36 5.31
C GLU A 66 8.79 -1.13 5.92
N LYS A 67 8.94 -1.06 7.24
CA LYS A 67 9.96 -1.81 7.96
C LYS A 67 9.78 -3.32 7.77
N ARG A 68 8.57 -3.82 7.99
CA ARG A 68 8.26 -5.24 7.84
C ARG A 68 8.37 -5.71 6.39
N ALA A 69 7.93 -4.89 5.47
CA ALA A 69 8.05 -5.17 4.04
C ALA A 69 9.51 -5.33 3.62
N LYS A 70 10.36 -4.46 4.09
CA LYS A 70 11.80 -4.52 3.80
C LYS A 70 12.42 -5.80 4.37
N GLU A 71 12.05 -6.19 5.57
CA GLU A 71 12.49 -7.45 6.20
C GLU A 71 12.05 -8.68 5.40
N MET A 72 10.91 -8.62 4.72
CA MET A 72 10.42 -9.67 3.84
C MET A 72 11.13 -9.72 2.48
N GLY A 73 11.93 -8.71 2.15
CA GLY A 73 12.58 -8.62 0.85
C GLY A 73 11.80 -7.80 -0.18
N VAL A 74 10.74 -7.13 0.21
CA VAL A 74 10.01 -6.20 -0.66
C VAL A 74 10.91 -4.99 -0.96
N ASN A 75 10.93 -4.55 -2.21
CA ASN A 75 11.73 -3.38 -2.61
C ASN A 75 10.89 -2.25 -3.21
N LEU A 76 9.60 -2.46 -3.43
CA LEU A 76 8.70 -1.46 -3.96
C LEU A 76 7.34 -1.57 -3.30
N ILE A 77 6.81 -0.45 -2.85
CA ILE A 77 5.44 -0.37 -2.33
C ILE A 77 4.63 0.49 -3.30
N ARG A 78 3.44 0.04 -3.63
CA ARG A 78 2.51 0.84 -4.44
C ARG A 78 1.18 0.98 -3.74
N VAL A 79 0.51 2.10 -4.00
CA VAL A 79 -0.80 2.40 -3.44
C VAL A 79 -1.57 3.30 -4.41
N ASP A 80 -2.87 3.07 -4.49
CA ASP A 80 -3.78 3.89 -5.27
C ASP A 80 -4.68 4.66 -4.32
N THR A 81 -4.94 5.93 -4.61
CA THR A 81 -5.81 6.75 -3.78
C THR A 81 -6.58 7.76 -4.63
N PHE A 82 -7.78 8.10 -4.19
CA PHE A 82 -8.57 9.15 -4.81
C PHE A 82 -8.21 10.52 -4.22
N ASP A 83 -8.69 11.58 -4.87
CA ASP A 83 -8.39 12.95 -4.46
C ASP A 83 -8.94 13.32 -3.08
N TRP A 84 -9.98 12.62 -2.61
CA TRP A 84 -10.56 12.86 -1.28
C TRP A 84 -9.99 11.95 -0.17
N GLN A 85 -9.08 11.04 -0.47
CA GLN A 85 -8.59 10.05 0.49
C GLN A 85 -7.23 10.40 1.09
N GLY A 86 -6.15 10.22 0.35
CA GLY A 86 -4.84 10.23 0.98
C GLY A 86 -3.70 10.75 0.13
N LYS A 87 -3.99 11.52 -0.92
CA LYS A 87 -2.95 12.01 -1.83
C LYS A 87 -1.84 12.76 -1.09
N ASP A 88 -2.21 13.75 -0.29
CA ASP A 88 -1.23 14.57 0.42
C ASP A 88 -0.47 13.77 1.48
N PHE A 89 -1.16 12.81 2.10
CA PHE A 89 -0.55 11.93 3.08
C PHE A 89 0.60 11.12 2.46
N TYR A 90 0.35 10.48 1.31
CA TYR A 90 1.40 9.67 0.67
C TYR A 90 2.54 10.50 0.12
N LEU A 91 2.26 11.69 -0.41
CA LEU A 91 3.31 12.63 -0.81
C LEU A 91 4.19 12.99 0.38
N ALA A 92 3.58 13.28 1.54
CA ALA A 92 4.32 13.61 2.76
C ALA A 92 5.14 12.42 3.28
N MET A 93 4.70 11.19 3.01
CA MET A 93 5.43 9.97 3.38
C MET A 93 6.55 9.61 2.40
N GLY A 94 6.77 10.41 1.39
CA GLY A 94 7.85 10.21 0.42
C GLY A 94 7.48 9.33 -0.77
N TYR A 95 6.19 9.11 -1.00
CA TYR A 95 5.73 8.36 -2.17
C TYR A 95 5.76 9.26 -3.40
N GLU A 96 6.12 8.68 -4.54
CA GLU A 96 6.17 9.36 -5.82
C GLU A 96 4.88 9.12 -6.59
N LEU A 97 4.37 10.16 -7.23
CA LEU A 97 3.23 10.04 -8.14
C LEU A 97 3.71 9.35 -9.44
N ALA A 98 3.26 8.13 -9.66
CA ALA A 98 3.62 7.35 -10.84
C ALA A 98 2.62 7.50 -11.98
N GLY A 99 1.38 7.88 -11.68
CA GLY A 99 0.35 8.05 -12.67
C GLY A 99 -0.91 8.65 -12.09
N GLN A 100 -1.81 9.05 -12.96
CA GLN A 100 -3.06 9.68 -12.58
C GLN A 100 -4.11 9.42 -13.65
N TYR A 101 -5.33 9.19 -13.21
CA TYR A 101 -6.49 9.09 -14.07
C TYR A 101 -7.57 10.05 -13.59
N THR A 102 -8.11 10.84 -14.51
CA THR A 102 -9.19 11.77 -14.20
C THR A 102 -10.43 11.37 -15.00
N CYS A 103 -11.53 11.14 -14.30
CA CYS A 103 -12.82 10.93 -14.93
C CYS A 103 -13.62 12.22 -14.86
N GLU A 104 -13.73 12.90 -15.99
CA GLU A 104 -14.45 14.19 -16.07
C GLU A 104 -15.94 14.03 -15.88
N GLU A 105 -16.50 12.91 -16.36
CA GLU A 105 -17.93 12.63 -16.25
C GLU A 105 -18.41 12.52 -14.81
N ASP A 106 -17.63 11.81 -13.98
CA ASP A 106 -17.99 11.57 -12.58
C ASP A 106 -17.27 12.51 -11.61
N GLY A 107 -16.36 13.33 -12.10
CA GLY A 107 -15.71 14.38 -11.32
C GLY A 107 -14.71 13.88 -10.29
N TYR A 108 -13.96 12.82 -10.57
CA TYR A 108 -12.93 12.32 -9.65
C TYR A 108 -11.59 12.11 -10.35
N SER A 109 -10.53 12.07 -9.54
CA SER A 109 -9.21 11.65 -9.98
C SER A 109 -8.69 10.54 -9.08
N GLU A 110 -7.98 9.59 -9.68
CA GLU A 110 -7.28 8.54 -8.97
C GLU A 110 -5.78 8.72 -9.19
N TYR A 111 -5.01 8.56 -8.12
CA TYR A 111 -3.57 8.75 -8.13
C TYR A 111 -2.86 7.45 -7.81
N PHE A 112 -1.80 7.17 -8.54
CA PHE A 112 -1.03 5.93 -8.41
C PHE A 112 0.36 6.29 -7.87
N PHE A 113 0.66 5.81 -6.67
CA PHE A 113 1.91 6.13 -5.98
C PHE A 113 2.81 4.92 -5.85
N ILE A 114 4.11 5.15 -5.87
CA ILE A 114 5.12 4.14 -5.60
C ILE A 114 6.17 4.69 -4.63
N LYS A 115 6.79 3.78 -3.87
CA LYS A 115 7.93 4.09 -3.03
C LYS A 115 8.91 2.93 -3.06
N ARG A 116 10.15 3.20 -3.40
CA ARG A 116 11.23 2.22 -3.29
C ARG A 116 11.73 2.19 -1.85
N ILE A 117 11.93 1.01 -1.35
CA ILE A 117 12.38 0.83 0.04
C ILE A 117 13.63 -0.03 0.15
#